data_fb82eb3a5be8af749da9cfdcb5f85c87
#
_entry.id   fb82eb3a5be8af749da9cfdcb5f85c87
#
_cell.length_a   1.000
_cell.length_b   1.000
_cell.length_c   1.000
_cell.angle_alpha   90.00
_cell.angle_beta   90.00
_cell.angle_gamma   90.00
#
_symmetry.space_group_name_H-M   'P 1'
#
loop_
_entity.id
_entity.type
_entity.pdbx_description
1 polymer ?
#
loop_
_entity_poly.entity_id
_entity_poly.type
_entity_poly.pdbx_seq_one_letter_code
_entity_poly.pdbx_strand_id
1 'polypeptide(L)'
;MYKILLLLFISLFFVSCGLKNNAFRYFEKDEIETKGVQYTKKTDILKDNEVDVIFWATYLNKVDKKISDTNEELFLVSVYFANKESQDIFENKYSFLLNEIEPVSVEKVEKDNQNFKSLMLKNNWGKYYLVKFTSQDVYTLTIQLKDQDSNTAQLNFEK
;
A
#
# COMPACT_ATOMS: atom_id res chain seq x y z
N MET A 1 -4.52 -10.14 64.49
CA MET A 1 -4.51 -11.11 63.36
C MET A 1 -5.17 -10.55 62.13
N TYR A 2 -6.35 -9.93 62.17
CA TYR A 2 -7.05 -9.40 60.95
C TYR A 2 -6.28 -8.36 60.16
N LYS A 3 -5.49 -7.49 60.81
CA LYS A 3 -4.70 -6.42 60.14
C LYS A 3 -3.58 -7.00 59.26
N ILE A 4 -2.99 -8.12 59.64
CA ILE A 4 -1.94 -8.81 58.87
C ILE A 4 -2.55 -9.55 57.66
N LEU A 5 -3.74 -10.12 57.83
CA LEU A 5 -4.47 -10.80 56.77
C LEU A 5 -4.93 -9.79 55.68
N LEU A 6 -5.36 -8.60 56.09
CA LEU A 6 -5.77 -7.51 55.18
C LEU A 6 -4.57 -6.97 54.37
N LEU A 7 -3.40 -6.83 54.96
CA LEU A 7 -2.17 -6.43 54.31
C LEU A 7 -1.70 -7.45 53.25
N LEU A 8 -1.85 -8.76 53.57
CA LEU A 8 -1.53 -9.82 52.66
C LEU A 8 -2.49 -9.86 51.45
N PHE A 9 -3.76 -9.53 51.67
CA PHE A 9 -4.77 -9.46 50.58
C PHE A 9 -4.55 -8.29 49.64
N ILE A 10 -4.09 -7.12 50.18
CA ILE A 10 -3.78 -5.93 49.39
C ILE A 10 -2.52 -6.16 48.53
N SER A 11 -1.52 -6.90 49.02
CA SER A 11 -0.30 -7.16 48.27
C SER A 11 -0.51 -8.07 47.05
N LEU A 12 -1.55 -8.90 47.05
CA LEU A 12 -1.92 -9.77 45.90
C LEU A 12 -2.46 -8.98 44.69
N PHE A 13 -3.00 -7.80 44.91
CA PHE A 13 -3.49 -6.95 43.80
C PHE A 13 -2.38 -6.21 43.04
N PHE A 14 -1.19 -6.05 43.63
CA PHE A 14 -0.06 -5.38 42.98
C PHE A 14 0.79 -6.28 42.06
N VAL A 15 0.58 -7.60 42.08
CA VAL A 15 1.35 -8.55 41.28
C VAL A 15 0.74 -8.73 39.87
N SER A 16 -0.45 -8.18 39.62
CA SER A 16 -1.21 -8.37 38.35
C SER A 16 -0.80 -7.43 37.21
N CYS A 17 0.19 -6.56 37.37
CA CYS A 17 0.61 -5.61 36.32
C CYS A 17 1.90 -5.99 35.57
N GLY A 18 2.27 -7.26 35.56
CA GLY A 18 3.49 -7.77 34.91
C GLY A 18 3.27 -8.47 33.58
N LEU A 19 2.05 -8.58 33.09
CA LEU A 19 1.80 -9.04 31.72
C LEU A 19 2.23 -7.93 30.76
N LYS A 20 3.44 -8.04 30.21
CA LYS A 20 3.87 -7.30 29.02
C LYS A 20 2.81 -7.54 27.95
N ASN A 21 1.84 -6.63 27.89
CA ASN A 21 0.72 -6.70 26.97
C ASN A 21 1.28 -6.76 25.57
N ASN A 22 1.14 -7.89 24.90
CA ASN A 22 1.36 -8.05 23.47
C ASN A 22 0.49 -7.09 22.61
N ALA A 23 -0.48 -6.40 23.22
CA ALA A 23 -1.23 -5.34 22.58
C ALA A 23 -0.32 -4.21 22.03
N PHE A 24 0.72 -3.81 22.74
CA PHE A 24 1.69 -2.84 22.21
C PHE A 24 2.49 -3.38 21.02
N ARG A 25 2.74 -4.67 20.91
CA ARG A 25 3.32 -5.28 19.70
C ARG A 25 2.39 -5.25 18.49
N TYR A 26 1.08 -5.19 18.70
CA TYR A 26 0.12 -4.95 17.62
C TYR A 26 0.11 -3.46 17.19
N PHE A 27 0.57 -2.56 18.04
CA PHE A 27 0.76 -1.13 17.70
C PHE A 27 2.16 -0.83 17.14
N GLU A 28 3.15 -1.69 17.35
CA GLU A 28 4.35 -1.78 16.53
C GLU A 28 4.05 -2.53 15.21
N LYS A 29 2.98 -2.14 14.53
CA LYS A 29 2.93 -2.36 13.10
C LYS A 29 4.18 -1.71 12.56
N ASP A 30 4.95 -2.47 11.81
CA ASP A 30 6.11 -1.98 11.10
C ASP A 30 5.78 -0.57 10.57
N GLU A 31 6.61 0.39 10.87
CA GLU A 31 6.41 1.79 10.45
C GLU A 31 6.15 1.86 8.93
N ILE A 32 6.77 0.97 8.18
CA ILE A 32 6.58 0.77 6.74
C ILE A 32 5.15 0.35 6.42
N GLU A 33 4.56 -0.62 7.14
CA GLU A 33 3.17 -1.06 6.90
C GLU A 33 2.18 0.07 7.18
N THR A 34 2.40 0.84 8.26
CA THR A 34 1.54 1.96 8.64
C THR A 34 1.60 3.09 7.59
N LYS A 35 2.80 3.46 7.15
CA LYS A 35 3.00 4.43 6.08
C LYS A 35 2.47 3.90 4.75
N GLY A 36 2.65 2.60 4.47
CA GLY A 36 2.08 1.96 3.31
C GLY A 36 0.57 2.19 3.20
N VAL A 37 -0.18 1.94 4.27
CA VAL A 37 -1.63 2.21 4.31
C VAL A 37 -1.93 3.69 4.11
N GLN A 38 -1.18 4.60 4.75
CA GLN A 38 -1.38 6.05 4.67
C GLN A 38 -1.17 6.58 3.25
N TYR A 39 -0.16 6.06 2.54
CA TYR A 39 0.20 6.51 1.19
C TYR A 39 -0.29 5.58 0.08
N THR A 40 -1.28 4.73 0.37
CA THR A 40 -2.00 3.94 -0.62
C THR A 40 -3.34 4.58 -0.91
N LYS A 41 -3.64 4.75 -2.20
CA LYS A 41 -4.93 5.23 -2.70
C LYS A 41 -5.55 4.22 -3.64
N LYS A 42 -6.87 4.30 -3.80
CA LYS A 42 -7.67 3.43 -4.65
C LYS A 42 -8.62 4.25 -5.51
N THR A 43 -8.83 3.80 -6.74
CA THR A 43 -9.90 4.26 -7.63
C THR A 43 -10.38 3.11 -8.52
N ASP A 44 -11.49 3.30 -9.19
CA ASP A 44 -12.11 2.29 -10.05
C ASP A 44 -12.37 2.87 -11.44
N ILE A 45 -12.31 2.03 -12.48
CA ILE A 45 -12.90 2.30 -13.79
C ILE A 45 -14.25 1.59 -13.82
N LEU A 46 -15.30 2.33 -14.15
CA LEU A 46 -16.65 1.80 -14.29
C LEU A 46 -16.98 1.62 -15.77
N LYS A 47 -17.63 0.50 -16.09
CA LYS A 47 -18.24 0.23 -17.38
C LYS A 47 -19.68 -0.22 -17.15
N ASP A 48 -20.63 0.41 -17.84
CA ASP A 48 -22.06 0.13 -17.69
C ASP A 48 -22.55 0.20 -16.22
N ASN A 49 -22.01 1.12 -15.41
CA ASN A 49 -22.23 1.29 -13.98
C ASN A 49 -21.72 0.14 -13.08
N GLU A 50 -20.95 -0.78 -13.62
CA GLU A 50 -20.27 -1.84 -12.87
C GLU A 50 -18.77 -1.59 -12.81
N VAL A 51 -18.14 -2.08 -11.75
CA VAL A 51 -16.67 -1.99 -11.61
C VAL A 51 -16.02 -2.93 -12.63
N ASP A 52 -15.31 -2.36 -13.58
CA ASP A 52 -14.53 -3.10 -14.59
C ASP A 52 -13.08 -3.29 -14.15
N VAL A 53 -12.45 -2.24 -13.62
CA VAL A 53 -11.07 -2.28 -13.14
C VAL A 53 -10.96 -1.61 -11.78
N ILE A 54 -10.21 -2.22 -10.88
CA ILE A 54 -9.82 -1.60 -9.62
C ILE A 54 -8.32 -1.33 -9.66
N PHE A 55 -7.94 -0.10 -9.32
CA PHE A 55 -6.58 0.40 -9.35
C PHE A 55 -6.15 0.91 -7.98
N TRP A 56 -5.09 0.35 -7.41
CA TRP A 56 -4.43 0.83 -6.20
C TRP A 56 -3.01 1.29 -6.53
N ALA A 57 -2.58 2.34 -5.90
CA ALA A 57 -1.19 2.75 -5.94
C ALA A 57 -0.71 3.19 -4.56
N THR A 58 0.49 2.77 -4.19
CA THR A 58 1.22 3.19 -3.00
C THR A 58 2.41 4.03 -3.44
N TYR A 59 2.51 5.28 -2.98
CA TYR A 59 3.65 6.15 -3.28
C TYR A 59 4.81 5.82 -2.34
N LEU A 60 5.80 5.07 -2.84
CA LEU A 60 6.87 4.46 -2.04
C LEU A 60 7.86 5.48 -1.47
N ASN A 61 8.08 6.62 -2.14
CA ASN A 61 9.00 7.67 -1.67
C ASN A 61 8.57 8.28 -0.32
N LYS A 62 7.30 8.15 0.07
CA LYS A 62 6.79 8.56 1.40
C LYS A 62 6.79 7.42 2.42
N VAL A 63 6.91 6.18 1.97
CA VAL A 63 6.85 4.99 2.83
C VAL A 63 8.22 4.67 3.41
N ASP A 64 9.25 4.62 2.59
CA ASP A 64 10.61 4.28 3.01
C ASP A 64 11.60 5.37 2.61
N LYS A 65 12.31 5.92 3.60
CA LYS A 65 13.34 6.94 3.39
C LYS A 65 14.47 6.51 2.48
N LYS A 66 14.81 5.21 2.47
CA LYS A 66 15.84 4.66 1.56
C LYS A 66 15.42 4.75 0.09
N ILE A 67 14.11 4.76 -0.18
CA ILE A 67 13.55 4.91 -1.51
C ILE A 67 13.47 6.39 -1.88
N SER A 68 13.15 7.27 -0.92
CA SER A 68 13.00 8.71 -1.16
C SER A 68 14.30 9.43 -1.56
N ASP A 69 15.46 8.82 -1.28
CA ASP A 69 16.77 9.38 -1.65
C ASP A 69 17.13 9.13 -3.13
N THR A 70 16.26 8.52 -3.89
CA THR A 70 16.42 8.32 -5.33
C THR A 70 15.87 9.50 -6.13
N ASN A 71 16.48 9.77 -7.30
CA ASN A 71 15.97 10.77 -8.26
C ASN A 71 14.83 10.20 -9.12
N GLU A 72 14.01 9.34 -8.53
CA GLU A 72 12.91 8.64 -9.19
C GLU A 72 11.64 8.73 -8.34
N GLU A 73 10.48 8.75 -9.01
CA GLU A 73 9.19 8.55 -8.35
C GLU A 73 8.79 7.08 -8.47
N LEU A 74 8.61 6.42 -7.33
CA LEU A 74 8.39 4.98 -7.23
C LEU A 74 6.99 4.68 -6.69
N PHE A 75 6.27 3.84 -7.41
CA PHE A 75 4.94 3.38 -7.01
C PHE A 75 4.87 1.86 -6.98
N LEU A 76 4.33 1.31 -5.90
CA LEU A 76 3.84 -0.07 -5.90
C LEU A 76 2.37 -0.04 -6.30
N VAL A 77 2.07 -0.65 -7.43
CA VAL A 77 0.75 -0.61 -8.05
C VAL A 77 0.11 -1.99 -8.03
N SER A 78 -1.18 -2.05 -7.77
CA SER A 78 -1.99 -3.27 -7.95
C SER A 78 -3.19 -2.96 -8.84
N VAL A 79 -3.47 -3.87 -9.77
CA VAL A 79 -4.61 -3.79 -10.67
C VAL A 79 -5.42 -5.09 -10.58
N TYR A 80 -6.74 -4.97 -10.57
CA TYR A 80 -7.68 -6.08 -10.66
C TYR A 80 -8.70 -5.80 -11.75
N PHE A 81 -8.85 -6.74 -12.67
CA PHE A 81 -9.82 -6.71 -13.76
C PHE A 81 -11.01 -7.61 -13.41
N ALA A 82 -12.20 -7.02 -13.20
CA ALA A 82 -13.36 -7.76 -12.72
C ALA A 82 -13.89 -8.76 -13.78
N ASN A 83 -13.82 -8.39 -15.05
CA ASN A 83 -14.44 -9.13 -16.18
C ASN A 83 -13.41 -9.64 -17.21
N LYS A 84 -12.15 -9.86 -16.78
CA LYS A 84 -11.09 -10.38 -17.64
C LYS A 84 -10.54 -11.69 -17.09
N GLU A 85 -10.22 -12.62 -17.99
CA GLU A 85 -9.55 -13.87 -17.62
C GLU A 85 -8.12 -13.61 -17.14
N SER A 86 -7.38 -12.77 -17.84
CA SER A 86 -6.04 -12.35 -17.43
C SER A 86 -6.09 -11.17 -16.49
N GLN A 87 -5.23 -11.22 -15.46
CA GLN A 87 -4.99 -10.12 -14.51
C GLN A 87 -3.69 -9.36 -14.87
N ASP A 88 -3.11 -9.58 -16.03
CA ASP A 88 -1.90 -8.90 -16.49
C ASP A 88 -2.25 -7.62 -17.25
N ILE A 89 -1.63 -6.50 -16.87
CA ILE A 89 -1.90 -5.18 -17.49
C ILE A 89 -1.49 -5.15 -18.96
N PHE A 90 -0.41 -5.83 -19.32
CA PHE A 90 0.11 -5.82 -20.70
C PHE A 90 -0.79 -6.63 -21.62
N GLU A 91 -1.28 -7.80 -21.17
CA GLU A 91 -2.24 -8.61 -21.91
C GLU A 91 -3.57 -7.86 -22.11
N ASN A 92 -3.98 -7.08 -21.11
CA ASN A 92 -5.18 -6.25 -21.16
C ASN A 92 -4.95 -4.88 -21.83
N LYS A 93 -3.73 -4.60 -22.31
CA LYS A 93 -3.36 -3.37 -23.03
C LYS A 93 -3.56 -2.09 -22.22
N TYR A 94 -3.26 -2.15 -20.94
CA TYR A 94 -3.22 -0.97 -20.07
C TYR A 94 -1.78 -0.47 -19.92
N SER A 95 -1.65 0.83 -19.70
CA SER A 95 -0.38 1.51 -19.43
C SER A 95 -0.48 2.45 -18.23
N PHE A 96 0.66 2.75 -17.63
CA PHE A 96 0.75 3.75 -16.57
C PHE A 96 1.33 5.05 -17.10
N LEU A 97 0.84 6.17 -16.56
CA LEU A 97 1.40 7.51 -16.79
C LEU A 97 1.52 8.22 -15.44
N LEU A 98 2.49 9.10 -15.30
CA LEU A 98 2.62 10.03 -14.18
C LEU A 98 2.68 11.47 -14.74
N ASN A 99 1.63 12.27 -14.47
CA ASN A 99 1.50 13.60 -15.08
C ASN A 99 1.72 13.57 -16.61
N GLU A 100 1.09 12.61 -17.29
CA GLU A 100 1.18 12.36 -18.75
C GLU A 100 2.56 11.85 -19.24
N ILE A 101 3.50 11.53 -18.34
CA ILE A 101 4.83 11.02 -18.69
C ILE A 101 4.83 9.48 -18.53
N GLU A 102 5.41 8.78 -19.51
CA GLU A 102 5.58 7.34 -19.47
C GLU A 102 6.58 6.90 -18.39
N PRO A 103 6.43 5.70 -17.81
CA PRO A 103 7.37 5.17 -16.84
C PRO A 103 8.72 4.83 -17.47
N VAL A 104 9.79 4.97 -16.68
CA VAL A 104 11.13 4.47 -17.02
C VAL A 104 11.15 2.95 -17.04
N SER A 105 10.47 2.32 -16.08
CA SER A 105 10.28 0.87 -16.04
C SER A 105 8.99 0.48 -15.35
N VAL A 106 8.46 -0.70 -15.76
CA VAL A 106 7.33 -1.39 -15.13
C VAL A 106 7.77 -2.84 -14.90
N GLU A 107 7.96 -3.21 -13.65
CA GLU A 107 8.43 -4.52 -13.25
C GLU A 107 7.35 -5.26 -12.46
N LYS A 108 7.01 -6.49 -12.87
CA LYS A 108 6.08 -7.32 -12.11
C LYS A 108 6.70 -7.73 -10.78
N VAL A 109 5.93 -7.63 -9.72
CA VAL A 109 6.36 -7.97 -8.35
C VAL A 109 5.59 -9.18 -7.87
N GLU A 110 6.31 -10.22 -7.48
CA GLU A 110 5.71 -11.43 -6.93
C GLU A 110 5.25 -11.20 -5.48
N LYS A 111 4.18 -11.90 -5.07
CA LYS A 111 3.51 -11.71 -3.76
C LYS A 111 4.39 -12.07 -2.56
N ASP A 112 5.42 -12.88 -2.74
CA ASP A 112 6.38 -13.28 -1.72
C ASP A 112 7.62 -12.37 -1.67
N ASN A 113 7.67 -11.32 -2.50
CA ASN A 113 8.75 -10.34 -2.51
C ASN A 113 8.94 -9.72 -1.13
N GLN A 114 10.11 -9.96 -0.52
CA GLN A 114 10.39 -9.59 0.86
C GLN A 114 10.38 -8.07 1.10
N ASN A 115 10.69 -7.27 0.07
CA ASN A 115 10.74 -5.80 0.18
C ASN A 115 9.34 -5.16 0.20
N PHE A 116 8.36 -5.79 -0.45
CA PHE A 116 7.03 -5.19 -0.64
C PHE A 116 5.89 -5.98 -0.01
N LYS A 117 6.18 -7.16 0.55
CA LYS A 117 5.18 -8.06 1.14
C LYS A 117 4.27 -7.39 2.17
N SER A 118 4.81 -6.51 3.01
CA SER A 118 4.06 -5.79 4.03
C SER A 118 3.13 -4.71 3.47
N LEU A 119 3.41 -4.25 2.23
CA LEU A 119 2.62 -3.22 1.55
C LEU A 119 1.52 -3.80 0.65
N MET A 120 1.62 -5.10 0.32
CA MET A 120 0.67 -5.75 -0.56
C MET A 120 -0.63 -6.07 0.16
N LEU A 121 -1.75 -5.86 -0.52
CA LEU A 121 -3.06 -6.27 -0.03
C LEU A 121 -3.09 -7.80 0.12
N LYS A 122 -3.68 -8.27 1.22
CA LYS A 122 -3.87 -9.70 1.49
C LYS A 122 -5.01 -10.29 0.65
N ASN A 123 -4.94 -10.13 -0.67
CA ASN A 123 -5.86 -10.73 -1.61
C ASN A 123 -5.12 -11.66 -2.59
N ASN A 124 -5.85 -12.60 -3.20
CA ASN A 124 -5.25 -13.57 -4.11
C ASN A 124 -5.32 -13.15 -5.59
N TRP A 125 -5.98 -12.03 -5.91
CA TRP A 125 -6.36 -11.71 -7.28
C TRP A 125 -5.46 -10.65 -7.92
N GLY A 126 -5.08 -9.61 -7.18
CA GLY A 126 -4.29 -8.51 -7.71
C GLY A 126 -2.90 -8.95 -8.19
N LYS A 127 -2.48 -8.45 -9.33
CA LYS A 127 -1.09 -8.44 -9.76
C LYS A 127 -0.45 -7.15 -9.29
N TYR A 128 0.84 -7.23 -8.94
CA TYR A 128 1.59 -6.08 -8.44
C TYR A 128 2.69 -5.70 -9.43
N TYR A 129 2.91 -4.40 -9.54
CA TYR A 129 3.95 -3.83 -10.40
C TYR A 129 4.70 -2.75 -9.63
N LEU A 130 6.02 -2.77 -9.72
CA LEU A 130 6.88 -1.65 -9.35
C LEU A 130 7.01 -0.75 -10.57
N VAL A 131 6.46 0.45 -10.47
CA VAL A 131 6.47 1.44 -11.55
C VAL A 131 7.39 2.56 -11.17
N LYS A 132 8.36 2.86 -12.04
CA LYS A 132 9.40 3.89 -11.86
C LYS A 132 9.21 4.99 -12.88
N PHE A 133 9.22 6.22 -12.41
CA PHE A 133 9.19 7.41 -13.24
C PHE A 133 10.38 8.31 -12.92
N THR A 134 10.77 9.16 -13.87
CA THR A 134 11.73 10.23 -13.59
C THR A 134 11.16 11.19 -12.56
N SER A 135 12.02 11.72 -11.67
CA SER A 135 11.61 12.72 -10.70
C SER A 135 11.07 13.96 -11.42
N GLN A 136 10.01 14.50 -10.87
CA GLN A 136 9.34 15.70 -11.40
C GLN A 136 9.36 16.80 -10.35
N ASP A 137 9.65 18.03 -10.77
CA ASP A 137 9.65 19.21 -9.90
C ASP A 137 8.23 19.81 -9.83
N VAL A 138 7.32 19.03 -9.22
CA VAL A 138 5.91 19.40 -9.02
C VAL A 138 5.47 18.96 -7.63
N TYR A 139 4.48 19.66 -7.08
CA TYR A 139 3.91 19.32 -5.77
C TYR A 139 2.95 18.12 -5.83
N THR A 140 2.17 18.03 -6.92
CA THR A 140 1.15 16.97 -7.09
C THR A 140 1.58 15.98 -8.17
N LEU A 141 1.58 14.73 -7.81
CA LEU A 141 1.82 13.58 -8.69
C LEU A 141 0.49 12.91 -9.00
N THR A 142 0.08 12.90 -10.27
CA THR A 142 -1.12 12.22 -10.75
C THR A 142 -0.71 10.95 -11.49
N ILE A 143 -0.82 9.79 -10.81
CA ILE A 143 -0.61 8.51 -11.47
C ILE A 143 -1.91 8.05 -12.12
N GLN A 144 -1.82 7.59 -13.35
CA GLN A 144 -2.94 7.16 -14.18
C GLN A 144 -2.74 5.72 -14.64
N LEU A 145 -3.84 4.98 -14.67
CA LEU A 145 -3.96 3.72 -15.41
C LEU A 145 -4.87 3.99 -16.60
N LYS A 146 -4.37 3.78 -17.81
CA LYS A 146 -5.06 4.12 -19.06
C LYS A 146 -5.14 2.90 -19.98
N ASP A 147 -6.30 2.67 -20.61
CA ASP A 147 -6.48 1.70 -21.68
C ASP A 147 -6.31 2.34 -23.07
N GLN A 148 -6.46 1.53 -24.12
CA GLN A 148 -6.39 1.99 -25.51
C GLN A 148 -7.58 2.85 -25.94
N ASP A 149 -8.74 2.70 -25.26
CA ASP A 149 -9.98 3.41 -25.57
C ASP A 149 -10.09 4.74 -24.78
N SER A 150 -9.01 5.15 -24.09
CA SER A 150 -8.91 6.37 -23.28
C SER A 150 -9.73 6.35 -21.98
N ASN A 151 -10.20 5.19 -21.53
CA ASN A 151 -10.70 5.06 -20.17
C ASN A 151 -9.52 5.19 -19.19
N THR A 152 -9.68 6.03 -18.18
CA THR A 152 -8.58 6.38 -17.27
C THR A 152 -9.04 6.32 -15.82
N ALA A 153 -8.23 5.67 -14.98
CA ALA A 153 -8.30 5.78 -13.54
C ALA A 153 -7.14 6.67 -13.05
N GLN A 154 -7.41 7.60 -12.14
CA GLN A 154 -6.43 8.58 -11.66
C GLN A 154 -6.34 8.57 -10.14
N LEU A 155 -5.12 8.72 -9.62
CA LEU A 155 -4.84 8.90 -8.20
C LEU A 155 -3.83 10.03 -8.02
N ASN A 156 -4.15 10.98 -7.14
CA ASN A 156 -3.31 12.14 -6.87
C ASN A 156 -2.55 11.94 -5.55
N PHE A 157 -1.25 12.22 -5.56
CA PHE A 157 -0.36 12.17 -4.40
C PHE A 157 0.34 13.52 -4.23
N GLU A 158 0.62 13.87 -2.99
CA GLU A 158 1.44 15.03 -2.65
C GLU A 158 2.88 14.57 -2.37
N LYS A 159 3.80 15.35 -2.91
CA LYS A 159 5.25 15.13 -2.77
C LYS A 159 5.81 15.60 -1.44
#